data_5f7e165ff3d3df3eec7d6fc3aa34b58a
#
_entry.id   5f7e165ff3d3df3eec7d6fc3aa34b58a
#
_cell.length_a   1.000
_cell.length_b   1.000
_cell.length_c   1.000
_cell.angle_alpha   90.00
_cell.angle_beta   90.00
_cell.angle_gamma   90.00
#
_symmetry.space_group_name_H-M   'P 1'
#
loop_
_entity.id
_entity.type
_entity.pdbx_description
1 polymer ?
#
loop_
_entity_poly.entity_id
_entity_poly.type
_entity_poly.pdbx_seq_one_letter_code
_entity_poly.pdbx_strand_id
1 'polypeptide(L)'
;MSESEERVGVVILTHDRPWELARTLERMLALPERPPVVVVDNGATTDGELGARFPGIEVLRLPRNLGAAGRNAGAAMLTTPYVAFCDDDSWWAPGALCRAADLLDGDPRLGLVTGKVLVGSDERIDPTCTEMARSPLPAAPDLPGRAVLGFLCAATVVRRRMFLRVGGFEPRFFLGGEEALLAIDVAAAGYALAYVDEIVVHHHPSTRRENRLRHRLLLRNALWCAWLRRPAATALRLTVAMARAHRGDPELTPALASALAGAPWIVRRRRVVPPEIERGLRTLEVQRERR
;
A
#
# COMPACT_ATOMS: atom_id res chain seq x y z
N MET A 1 12.54 -30.49 -2.98
CA MET A 1 12.01 -29.15 -2.71
C MET A 1 11.42 -28.67 -4.02
N SER A 2 10.12 -28.45 -4.05
CA SER A 2 9.39 -28.09 -5.27
C SER A 2 9.62 -26.59 -5.56
N GLU A 3 9.85 -26.20 -6.82
CA GLU A 3 10.00 -24.82 -7.31
C GLU A 3 8.77 -23.90 -7.00
N SER A 4 7.75 -24.44 -6.33
CA SER A 4 6.56 -23.69 -5.95
C SER A 4 6.73 -22.80 -4.70
N GLU A 5 7.83 -22.92 -3.95
CA GLU A 5 7.96 -22.30 -2.61
C GLU A 5 8.49 -20.87 -2.65
N GLU A 6 9.06 -20.38 -3.75
CA GLU A 6 9.68 -19.05 -3.83
C GLU A 6 8.96 -18.07 -4.78
N ARG A 7 7.64 -18.22 -4.98
CA ARG A 7 6.92 -17.30 -5.87
C ARG A 7 6.71 -15.91 -5.27
N VAL A 8 6.64 -15.80 -3.95
CA VAL A 8 6.38 -14.55 -3.23
C VAL A 8 7.52 -14.22 -2.28
N GLY A 9 8.16 -13.08 -2.47
CA GLY A 9 9.05 -12.50 -1.48
C GLY A 9 8.35 -11.44 -0.64
N VAL A 10 8.75 -11.29 0.60
CA VAL A 10 8.12 -10.34 1.54
C VAL A 10 9.06 -9.18 1.82
N VAL A 11 8.53 -7.97 1.72
CA VAL A 11 9.21 -6.73 2.14
C VAL A 11 8.57 -6.22 3.42
N ILE A 12 9.34 -6.18 4.49
CA ILE A 12 8.94 -5.59 5.77
C ILE A 12 9.61 -4.23 5.90
N LEU A 13 8.84 -3.16 6.03
CA LEU A 13 9.36 -1.81 6.28
C LEU A 13 9.31 -1.50 7.78
N THR A 14 10.42 -1.06 8.35
CA THR A 14 10.50 -0.66 9.77
C THR A 14 11.21 0.68 9.95
N HIS A 15 10.87 1.39 11.02
CA HIS A 15 11.55 2.62 11.48
C HIS A 15 11.38 2.77 12.99
N ASP A 16 12.47 2.61 13.74
CA ASP A 16 12.54 2.77 15.21
C ASP A 16 11.53 1.91 16.00
N ARG A 17 11.29 0.65 15.55
CA ARG A 17 10.32 -0.28 16.16
C ARG A 17 10.87 -1.71 16.33
N PRO A 18 11.95 -1.90 17.08
CA PRO A 18 12.63 -3.19 17.18
C PRO A 18 11.76 -4.30 17.79
N TRP A 19 10.87 -3.96 18.71
CA TRP A 19 10.00 -4.94 19.40
C TRP A 19 8.87 -5.44 18.51
N GLU A 20 8.21 -4.52 17.80
CA GLU A 20 7.16 -4.84 16.84
C GLU A 20 7.75 -5.69 15.70
N LEU A 21 8.88 -5.26 15.15
CA LEU A 21 9.59 -5.98 14.10
C LEU A 21 9.99 -7.40 14.54
N ALA A 22 10.52 -7.57 15.75
CA ALA A 22 10.93 -8.88 16.24
C ALA A 22 9.73 -9.84 16.30
N ARG A 23 8.60 -9.40 16.83
CA ARG A 23 7.36 -10.18 16.86
C ARG A 23 6.87 -10.53 15.45
N THR A 24 6.90 -9.57 14.53
CA THR A 24 6.51 -9.80 13.13
C THR A 24 7.42 -10.83 12.47
N LEU A 25 8.73 -10.74 12.66
CA LEU A 25 9.69 -11.70 12.12
C LEU A 25 9.49 -13.11 12.69
N GLU A 26 9.24 -13.26 13.99
CA GLU A 26 8.92 -14.55 14.58
C GLU A 26 7.71 -15.21 13.91
N ARG A 27 6.65 -14.44 13.62
CA ARG A 27 5.45 -14.92 12.93
C ARG A 27 5.71 -15.23 11.46
N MET A 28 6.45 -14.36 10.75
CA MET A 28 6.74 -14.53 9.33
C MET A 28 7.66 -15.73 9.07
N LEU A 29 8.69 -15.93 9.89
CA LEU A 29 9.61 -17.07 9.75
C LEU A 29 8.98 -18.40 10.16
N ALA A 30 7.89 -18.37 10.94
CA ALA A 30 7.11 -19.57 11.29
C ALA A 30 6.11 -19.98 10.20
N LEU A 31 5.95 -19.20 9.11
CA LEU A 31 5.05 -19.55 8.02
C LEU A 31 5.53 -20.84 7.31
N PRO A 32 4.62 -21.75 6.98
CA PRO A 32 4.96 -22.98 6.25
C PRO A 32 5.53 -22.69 4.86
N GLU A 33 5.16 -21.55 4.23
CA GLU A 33 5.62 -21.09 2.93
C GLU A 33 7.09 -20.66 2.92
N ARG A 34 7.67 -20.30 4.05
CA ARG A 34 9.05 -19.84 4.21
C ARG A 34 9.50 -18.84 3.14
N PRO A 35 8.75 -17.74 2.94
CA PRO A 35 9.07 -16.79 1.88
C PRO A 35 10.43 -16.13 2.13
N PRO A 36 11.19 -15.76 1.07
CA PRO A 36 12.31 -14.82 1.20
C PRO A 36 11.84 -13.51 1.84
N VAL A 37 12.53 -13.06 2.89
CA VAL A 37 12.17 -11.85 3.64
C VAL A 37 13.27 -10.81 3.52
N VAL A 38 12.91 -9.62 3.03
CA VAL A 38 13.76 -8.42 3.05
C VAL A 38 13.20 -7.44 4.06
N VAL A 39 13.95 -7.17 5.11
CA VAL A 39 13.68 -6.10 6.07
C VAL A 39 14.32 -4.82 5.58
N VAL A 40 13.53 -3.78 5.35
CA VAL A 40 14.02 -2.45 5.03
C VAL A 40 14.05 -1.61 6.30
N ASP A 41 15.24 -1.41 6.84
CA ASP A 41 15.51 -0.48 7.93
C ASP A 41 15.53 0.95 7.36
N ASN A 42 14.46 1.68 7.60
CA ASN A 42 14.16 2.95 6.93
C ASN A 42 14.84 4.15 7.59
N GLY A 43 16.17 4.11 7.74
CA GLY A 43 16.97 5.19 8.31
C GLY A 43 16.98 5.21 9.84
N ALA A 44 16.69 4.07 10.46
CA ALA A 44 16.81 3.85 11.89
C ALA A 44 18.20 3.28 12.24
N THR A 45 18.58 3.43 13.48
CA THR A 45 19.74 2.76 14.08
C THR A 45 19.31 1.44 14.68
N THR A 46 18.88 0.47 13.85
CA THR A 46 18.73 -0.88 14.36
C THR A 46 20.11 -1.46 14.66
N ASP A 47 20.28 -2.03 15.85
CA ASP A 47 21.51 -2.71 16.24
C ASP A 47 21.87 -3.77 15.20
N GLY A 48 23.17 -3.88 14.88
CA GLY A 48 23.66 -4.79 13.82
C GLY A 48 23.32 -6.27 14.00
N GLU A 49 22.60 -6.60 15.07
CA GLU A 49 22.27 -7.96 15.51
C GLU A 49 21.01 -8.57 14.87
N LEU A 50 20.21 -7.79 14.10
CA LEU A 50 18.95 -8.29 13.57
C LEU A 50 19.15 -9.56 12.72
N GLY A 51 20.12 -9.56 11.82
CA GLY A 51 20.44 -10.71 10.98
C GLY A 51 21.01 -11.90 11.77
N ALA A 52 21.72 -11.64 12.85
CA ALA A 52 22.22 -12.70 13.76
C ALA A 52 21.08 -13.32 14.57
N ARG A 53 20.11 -12.51 15.00
CA ARG A 53 18.93 -12.96 15.75
C ARG A 53 17.93 -13.72 14.88
N PHE A 54 17.78 -13.31 13.62
CA PHE A 54 16.83 -13.89 12.67
C PHE A 54 17.56 -14.39 11.41
N PRO A 55 18.19 -15.58 11.46
CA PRO A 55 18.87 -16.15 10.29
C PRO A 55 17.87 -16.40 9.16
N GLY A 56 18.27 -16.10 7.93
CA GLY A 56 17.44 -16.29 6.73
C GLY A 56 16.67 -15.05 6.28
N ILE A 57 16.85 -13.89 6.93
CA ILE A 57 16.36 -12.61 6.40
C ILE A 57 17.49 -11.80 5.76
N GLU A 58 17.13 -10.99 4.77
CA GLU A 58 18.02 -9.94 4.26
C GLU A 58 17.68 -8.60 4.89
N VAL A 59 18.69 -7.82 5.31
CA VAL A 59 18.49 -6.50 5.93
C VAL A 59 19.06 -5.41 5.03
N LEU A 60 18.20 -4.57 4.51
CA LEU A 60 18.56 -3.40 3.73
C LEU A 60 18.45 -2.13 4.60
N ARG A 61 19.59 -1.50 4.90
CA ARG A 61 19.62 -0.24 5.64
C ARG A 61 19.61 0.95 4.69
N LEU A 62 18.62 1.83 4.85
CA LEU A 62 18.57 3.07 4.10
C LEU A 62 19.27 4.21 4.89
N PRO A 63 19.96 5.13 4.21
CA PRO A 63 20.70 6.21 4.88
C PRO A 63 19.78 7.25 5.53
N ARG A 64 18.50 7.23 5.23
CA ARG A 64 17.48 8.14 5.78
C ARG A 64 16.09 7.55 5.65
N ASN A 65 15.16 8.03 6.44
CA ASN A 65 13.75 7.66 6.33
C ASN A 65 13.14 8.17 5.01
N LEU A 66 12.71 7.25 4.16
CA LEU A 66 12.03 7.52 2.88
C LEU A 66 10.50 7.37 2.98
N GLY A 67 9.96 7.15 4.19
CA GLY A 67 8.55 6.83 4.37
C GLY A 67 8.18 5.53 3.64
N ALA A 68 6.97 5.46 3.12
CA ALA A 68 6.46 4.28 2.41
C ALA A 68 7.34 3.85 1.20
N ALA A 69 8.03 4.81 0.57
CA ALA A 69 8.90 4.54 -0.59
C ALA A 69 10.13 3.69 -0.26
N GLY A 70 10.47 3.51 1.01
CA GLY A 70 11.48 2.54 1.42
C GLY A 70 11.18 1.13 0.89
N ARG A 71 9.92 0.74 0.76
CA ARG A 71 9.49 -0.55 0.18
C ARG A 71 9.95 -0.77 -1.26
N ASN A 72 10.15 0.31 -2.03
CA ASN A 72 10.65 0.21 -3.40
C ASN A 72 12.03 -0.44 -3.45
N ALA A 73 12.90 -0.07 -2.50
CA ALA A 73 14.25 -0.63 -2.40
C ALA A 73 14.21 -2.13 -2.05
N GLY A 74 13.38 -2.54 -1.10
CA GLY A 74 13.17 -3.94 -0.77
C GLY A 74 12.60 -4.75 -1.94
N ALA A 75 11.60 -4.22 -2.64
CA ALA A 75 11.03 -4.86 -3.84
C ALA A 75 12.05 -4.99 -4.99
N ALA A 76 13.00 -4.08 -5.09
CA ALA A 76 14.07 -4.16 -6.08
C ALA A 76 15.10 -5.26 -5.75
N MET A 77 15.36 -5.54 -4.47
CA MET A 77 16.27 -6.61 -4.04
C MET A 77 15.71 -8.00 -4.31
N LEU A 78 14.41 -8.21 -4.12
CA LEU A 78 13.79 -9.50 -4.37
C LEU A 78 13.89 -9.91 -5.84
N THR A 79 14.00 -11.21 -6.08
CA THR A 79 14.00 -11.82 -7.43
C THR A 79 12.70 -12.54 -7.76
N THR A 80 11.86 -12.78 -6.76
CA THR A 80 10.58 -13.46 -6.88
C THR A 80 9.62 -12.74 -7.85
N PRO A 81 8.74 -13.45 -8.55
CA PRO A 81 7.77 -12.84 -9.47
C PRO A 81 6.76 -11.94 -8.76
N TYR A 82 6.48 -12.20 -7.49
CA TYR A 82 5.56 -11.45 -6.66
C TYR A 82 6.22 -10.88 -5.42
N VAL A 83 5.73 -9.72 -4.96
CA VAL A 83 6.15 -9.06 -3.73
C VAL A 83 4.95 -8.86 -2.84
N ALA A 84 5.03 -9.39 -1.63
CA ALA A 84 4.11 -9.10 -0.55
C ALA A 84 4.69 -7.97 0.31
N PHE A 85 3.88 -6.99 0.64
CA PHE A 85 4.26 -5.96 1.60
C PHE A 85 3.76 -6.32 2.99
N CYS A 86 4.55 -5.92 3.98
CA CYS A 86 4.26 -6.14 5.39
C CYS A 86 4.74 -4.92 6.19
N ASP A 87 4.01 -4.54 7.21
CA ASP A 87 4.46 -3.54 8.17
C ASP A 87 5.15 -4.24 9.35
N ASP A 88 5.95 -3.51 10.10
CA ASP A 88 6.69 -4.06 11.26
C ASP A 88 5.77 -4.50 12.41
N ASP A 89 4.46 -4.22 12.32
CA ASP A 89 3.43 -4.61 13.29
C ASP A 89 2.32 -5.48 12.65
N SER A 90 2.63 -6.14 11.51
CA SER A 90 1.68 -7.03 10.81
C SER A 90 2.35 -8.34 10.36
N TRP A 91 1.55 -9.38 10.05
CA TRP A 91 2.05 -10.64 9.48
C TRP A 91 0.96 -11.37 8.69
N TRP A 92 1.38 -12.13 7.70
CA TRP A 92 0.49 -12.93 6.86
C TRP A 92 0.03 -14.20 7.58
N ALA A 93 -1.21 -14.60 7.34
CA ALA A 93 -1.70 -15.90 7.80
C ALA A 93 -1.12 -17.04 6.96
N PRO A 94 -0.98 -18.25 7.51
CA PRO A 94 -0.55 -19.43 6.75
C PRO A 94 -1.43 -19.68 5.52
N GLY A 95 -0.81 -19.96 4.37
CA GLY A 95 -1.48 -20.19 3.09
C GLY A 95 -1.85 -18.92 2.31
N ALA A 96 -1.84 -17.75 2.95
CA ALA A 96 -2.26 -16.49 2.31
C ALA A 96 -1.34 -16.08 1.14
N LEU A 97 -0.04 -16.26 1.28
CA LEU A 97 0.94 -15.93 0.24
C LEU A 97 0.82 -16.86 -0.97
N CYS A 98 0.67 -18.18 -0.74
CA CYS A 98 0.43 -19.16 -1.80
C CYS A 98 -0.88 -18.84 -2.54
N ARG A 99 -1.95 -18.57 -1.81
CA ARG A 99 -3.24 -18.21 -2.41
C ARG A 99 -3.14 -16.96 -3.27
N ALA A 100 -2.44 -15.92 -2.81
CA ALA A 100 -2.21 -14.71 -3.60
C ALA A 100 -1.43 -14.98 -4.88
N ALA A 101 -0.38 -15.83 -4.82
CA ALA A 101 0.39 -16.22 -5.97
C ALA A 101 -0.46 -17.00 -6.99
N ASP A 102 -1.28 -17.97 -6.54
CA ASP A 102 -2.16 -18.75 -7.41
C ASP A 102 -3.13 -17.85 -8.19
N LEU A 103 -3.72 -16.86 -7.53
CA LEU A 103 -4.61 -15.90 -8.16
C LEU A 103 -3.88 -15.04 -9.20
N LEU A 104 -2.69 -14.60 -8.88
CA LEU A 104 -1.86 -13.82 -9.79
C LEU A 104 -1.39 -14.68 -10.98
N ASP A 105 -1.02 -15.93 -10.79
CA ASP A 105 -0.65 -16.84 -11.88
C ASP A 105 -1.85 -17.14 -12.79
N GLY A 106 -3.03 -17.29 -12.21
CA GLY A 106 -4.27 -17.59 -12.92
C GLY A 106 -4.79 -16.46 -13.82
N ASP A 107 -4.48 -15.20 -13.52
CA ASP A 107 -4.93 -14.07 -14.35
C ASP A 107 -3.80 -13.06 -14.60
N PRO A 108 -3.21 -13.04 -15.81
CA PRO A 108 -2.14 -12.10 -16.17
C PRO A 108 -2.57 -10.62 -16.18
N ARG A 109 -3.87 -10.34 -16.22
CA ARG A 109 -4.42 -8.98 -16.13
C ARG A 109 -4.39 -8.46 -14.69
N LEU A 110 -4.34 -9.36 -13.70
CA LEU A 110 -4.33 -8.99 -12.28
C LEU A 110 -2.95 -8.48 -11.90
N GLY A 111 -2.87 -7.20 -11.53
CA GLY A 111 -1.63 -6.53 -11.14
C GLY A 111 -1.30 -6.70 -9.65
N LEU A 112 -2.35 -6.70 -8.83
CA LEU A 112 -2.22 -6.92 -7.39
C LEU A 112 -3.49 -7.54 -6.80
N VAL A 113 -3.30 -8.22 -5.69
CA VAL A 113 -4.37 -8.65 -4.79
C VAL A 113 -4.15 -8.02 -3.42
N THR A 114 -5.24 -7.59 -2.78
CA THR A 114 -5.21 -7.11 -1.41
C THR A 114 -6.18 -7.92 -0.56
N GLY A 115 -5.76 -8.30 0.64
CA GLY A 115 -6.49 -9.20 1.50
C GLY A 115 -7.23 -8.51 2.64
N LYS A 116 -7.82 -9.33 3.50
CA LYS A 116 -8.48 -8.94 4.74
C LYS A 116 -7.46 -8.68 5.82
N VAL A 117 -7.58 -7.56 6.51
CA VAL A 117 -6.78 -7.21 7.68
C VAL A 117 -7.61 -7.43 8.94
N LEU A 118 -7.07 -8.24 9.85
CA LEU A 118 -7.60 -8.49 11.19
C LEU A 118 -6.77 -7.66 12.20
N VAL A 119 -7.44 -6.75 12.90
CA VAL A 119 -6.79 -5.77 13.77
C VAL A 119 -6.91 -6.12 15.23
N GLY A 120 -5.77 -6.12 15.91
CA GLY A 120 -5.67 -6.36 17.36
C GLY A 120 -5.86 -7.80 17.76
N SER A 121 -5.83 -8.05 19.08
CA SER A 121 -6.07 -9.39 19.67
C SER A 121 -7.49 -9.91 19.42
N ASP A 122 -8.44 -8.99 19.23
CA ASP A 122 -9.86 -9.30 19.01
C ASP A 122 -10.15 -9.61 17.53
N GLU A 123 -9.14 -9.57 16.67
CA GLU A 123 -9.22 -9.86 15.23
C GLU A 123 -10.35 -9.10 14.51
N ARG A 124 -10.57 -7.84 14.86
CA ARG A 124 -11.59 -7.01 14.22
C ARG A 124 -11.21 -6.73 12.78
N ILE A 125 -12.16 -6.86 11.87
CA ILE A 125 -11.94 -6.53 10.46
C ILE A 125 -11.65 -5.02 10.34
N ASP A 126 -10.57 -4.66 9.65
CA ASP A 126 -10.29 -3.25 9.33
C ASP A 126 -11.47 -2.64 8.52
N PRO A 127 -11.95 -1.46 8.89
CA PRO A 127 -13.07 -0.81 8.18
C PRO A 127 -12.85 -0.67 6.67
N THR A 128 -11.60 -0.45 6.23
CA THR A 128 -11.25 -0.36 4.81
C THR A 128 -11.50 -1.68 4.08
N CYS A 129 -11.26 -2.83 4.74
CA CYS A 129 -11.60 -4.14 4.17
C CYS A 129 -13.10 -4.29 3.94
N THR A 130 -13.92 -3.83 4.89
CA THR A 130 -15.38 -3.82 4.72
C THR A 130 -15.81 -2.94 3.55
N GLU A 131 -15.14 -1.81 3.32
CA GLU A 131 -15.39 -0.95 2.16
C GLU A 131 -14.99 -1.65 0.85
N MET A 132 -13.83 -2.29 0.80
CA MET A 132 -13.34 -3.02 -0.38
C MET A 132 -14.23 -4.21 -0.72
N ALA A 133 -14.69 -4.97 0.28
CA ALA A 133 -15.62 -6.09 0.10
C ALA A 133 -16.98 -5.66 -0.50
N ARG A 134 -17.37 -4.40 -0.29
CA ARG A 134 -18.60 -3.79 -0.81
C ARG A 134 -18.35 -2.86 -2.00
N SER A 135 -17.22 -3.02 -2.67
CA SER A 135 -16.87 -2.18 -3.82
C SER A 135 -17.97 -2.23 -4.90
N PRO A 136 -18.46 -1.08 -5.37
CA PRO A 136 -19.48 -1.00 -6.43
C PRO A 136 -18.88 -1.05 -7.84
N LEU A 137 -17.56 -1.21 -7.94
CA LEU A 137 -16.88 -1.22 -9.22
C LEU A 137 -17.26 -2.46 -10.01
N PRO A 138 -17.52 -2.33 -11.33
CA PRO A 138 -17.74 -3.48 -12.18
C PRO A 138 -16.45 -4.32 -12.22
N ALA A 139 -16.60 -5.63 -12.06
CA ALA A 139 -15.52 -6.60 -12.20
C ALA A 139 -15.72 -7.41 -13.49
N ALA A 140 -14.62 -7.85 -14.10
CA ALA A 140 -14.70 -8.90 -15.11
C ALA A 140 -15.29 -10.17 -14.47
N PRO A 141 -16.09 -10.98 -15.21
CA PRO A 141 -16.77 -12.15 -14.64
C PRO A 141 -15.84 -13.15 -13.96
N ASP A 142 -14.60 -13.21 -14.40
CA ASP A 142 -13.54 -14.12 -13.96
C ASP A 142 -12.53 -13.47 -12.98
N LEU A 143 -12.76 -12.20 -12.58
CA LEU A 143 -11.88 -11.55 -11.61
C LEU A 143 -12.05 -12.22 -10.22
N PRO A 144 -10.98 -12.68 -9.58
CA PRO A 144 -11.07 -13.22 -8.23
C PRO A 144 -11.41 -12.10 -7.22
N GLY A 145 -12.54 -12.23 -6.53
CA GLY A 145 -12.96 -11.26 -5.52
C GLY A 145 -13.61 -10.00 -6.07
N ARG A 146 -13.38 -8.85 -5.42
CA ARG A 146 -13.99 -7.56 -5.75
C ARG A 146 -13.00 -6.63 -6.46
N ALA A 147 -13.42 -6.03 -7.56
CA ALA A 147 -12.64 -4.97 -8.20
C ALA A 147 -12.51 -3.77 -7.27
N VAL A 148 -11.29 -3.25 -7.12
CA VAL A 148 -10.99 -2.10 -6.27
C VAL A 148 -10.07 -1.11 -6.99
N LEU A 149 -10.03 0.15 -6.53
CA LEU A 149 -9.07 1.18 -6.93
C LEU A 149 -8.35 1.76 -5.70
N GLY A 150 -8.09 0.89 -4.74
CA GLY A 150 -7.34 1.14 -3.53
C GLY A 150 -6.95 -0.17 -2.89
N PHE A 151 -6.02 -0.15 -1.96
CA PHE A 151 -5.56 -1.33 -1.23
C PHE A 151 -4.97 -0.93 0.13
N LEU A 152 -4.75 -1.90 1.00
CA LEU A 152 -3.98 -1.75 2.24
C LEU A 152 -2.60 -2.36 2.01
N CYS A 153 -1.56 -1.55 2.13
CA CYS A 153 -0.19 -1.96 1.79
C CYS A 153 0.22 -3.24 2.54
N ALA A 154 0.00 -3.29 3.85
CA ALA A 154 0.37 -4.42 4.69
C ALA A 154 -0.32 -5.76 4.34
N ALA A 155 -1.36 -5.72 3.49
CA ALA A 155 -2.12 -6.90 3.07
C ALA A 155 -2.13 -7.07 1.55
N THR A 156 -1.09 -6.60 0.86
CA THR A 156 -1.08 -6.57 -0.61
C THR A 156 0.09 -7.34 -1.18
N VAL A 157 -0.22 -8.18 -2.18
CA VAL A 157 0.76 -8.87 -3.03
C VAL A 157 0.66 -8.29 -4.44
N VAL A 158 1.80 -7.88 -4.99
CA VAL A 158 1.89 -7.25 -6.32
C VAL A 158 2.74 -8.07 -7.28
N ARG A 159 2.45 -8.00 -8.58
CA ARG A 159 3.42 -8.42 -9.60
C ARG A 159 4.64 -7.53 -9.53
N ARG A 160 5.79 -8.08 -9.15
CA ARG A 160 7.03 -7.32 -8.99
C ARG A 160 7.39 -6.53 -10.25
N ARG A 161 7.36 -7.16 -11.44
CA ARG A 161 7.69 -6.49 -12.70
C ARG A 161 6.75 -5.32 -13.01
N MET A 162 5.47 -5.47 -12.73
CA MET A 162 4.50 -4.38 -12.88
C MET A 162 4.79 -3.24 -11.89
N PHE A 163 4.96 -3.57 -10.59
CA PHE A 163 5.25 -2.61 -9.54
C PHE A 163 6.48 -1.73 -9.86
N LEU A 164 7.59 -2.36 -10.27
CA LEU A 164 8.80 -1.65 -10.66
C LEU A 164 8.60 -0.79 -11.91
N ARG A 165 7.84 -1.28 -12.91
CA ARG A 165 7.56 -0.55 -14.15
C ARG A 165 6.69 0.69 -13.95
N VAL A 166 5.69 0.66 -13.06
CA VAL A 166 4.85 1.82 -12.76
C VAL A 166 5.57 2.82 -11.83
N GLY A 167 6.74 2.43 -11.27
CA GLY A 167 7.59 3.30 -10.44
C GLY A 167 7.41 3.12 -8.94
N GLY A 168 6.58 2.15 -8.49
CA GLY A 168 6.35 1.87 -7.08
C GLY A 168 5.69 3.03 -6.33
N PHE A 169 5.98 3.13 -5.03
CA PHE A 169 5.49 4.21 -4.18
C PHE A 169 6.24 5.52 -4.48
N GLU A 170 5.51 6.61 -4.69
CA GLU A 170 6.08 7.93 -4.96
C GLU A 170 6.78 8.50 -3.70
N PRO A 171 8.11 8.73 -3.72
CA PRO A 171 8.86 9.13 -2.53
C PRO A 171 8.41 10.46 -1.91
N ARG A 172 7.87 11.39 -2.71
CA ARG A 172 7.42 12.70 -2.23
C ARG A 172 6.20 12.61 -1.32
N PHE A 173 5.43 11.55 -1.44
CA PHE A 173 4.27 11.30 -0.57
C PHE A 173 4.71 11.05 0.86
N PHE A 174 5.84 10.41 1.06
CA PHE A 174 6.41 10.03 2.34
C PHE A 174 5.51 9.04 3.10
N LEU A 175 4.34 9.48 3.56
CA LEU A 175 3.39 8.67 4.33
C LEU A 175 1.95 9.14 4.10
N GLY A 176 1.06 8.18 3.84
CA GLY A 176 -0.39 8.39 3.67
C GLY A 176 -0.79 8.82 2.26
N GLY A 177 -1.70 8.06 1.63
CA GLY A 177 -2.21 8.30 0.28
C GLY A 177 -1.32 7.82 -0.87
N GLU A 178 -0.13 7.30 -0.60
CA GLU A 178 0.76 6.67 -1.58
C GLU A 178 0.12 5.45 -2.24
N GLU A 179 -0.66 4.69 -1.49
CA GLU A 179 -1.42 3.54 -1.96
C GLU A 179 -2.48 3.94 -2.99
N ALA A 180 -3.16 5.06 -2.75
CA ALA A 180 -4.17 5.59 -3.68
C ALA A 180 -3.54 6.00 -5.02
N LEU A 181 -2.38 6.66 -5.01
CA LEU A 181 -1.67 7.01 -6.24
C LEU A 181 -1.21 5.76 -6.98
N LEU A 182 -0.60 4.81 -6.27
CA LEU A 182 -0.12 3.56 -6.88
C LEU A 182 -1.27 2.73 -7.45
N ALA A 183 -2.40 2.62 -6.74
CA ALA A 183 -3.58 1.92 -7.24
C ALA A 183 -4.09 2.50 -8.57
N ILE A 184 -4.14 3.83 -8.65
CA ILE A 184 -4.52 4.54 -9.87
C ILE A 184 -3.52 4.29 -10.99
N ASP A 185 -2.21 4.31 -10.71
CA ASP A 185 -1.17 4.09 -11.70
C ASP A 185 -1.15 2.64 -12.21
N VAL A 186 -1.40 1.66 -11.35
CA VAL A 186 -1.57 0.24 -11.72
C VAL A 186 -2.78 0.07 -12.63
N ALA A 187 -3.94 0.65 -12.27
CA ALA A 187 -5.14 0.59 -13.08
C ALA A 187 -4.95 1.30 -14.44
N ALA A 188 -4.32 2.48 -14.45
CA ALA A 188 -4.01 3.23 -15.68
C ALA A 188 -2.99 2.51 -16.58
N ALA A 189 -2.18 1.61 -16.03
CA ALA A 189 -1.30 0.71 -16.78
C ALA A 189 -2.04 -0.53 -17.36
N GLY A 190 -3.35 -0.61 -17.19
CA GLY A 190 -4.20 -1.68 -17.73
C GLY A 190 -4.32 -2.92 -16.84
N TYR A 191 -3.89 -2.87 -15.59
CA TYR A 191 -3.99 -3.98 -14.66
C TYR A 191 -5.23 -3.85 -13.78
N ALA A 192 -5.84 -5.00 -13.46
CA ALA A 192 -6.89 -5.10 -12.46
C ALA A 192 -6.30 -5.16 -11.04
N LEU A 193 -7.06 -4.65 -10.08
CA LEU A 193 -6.80 -4.76 -8.64
C LEU A 193 -7.98 -5.49 -8.02
N ALA A 194 -7.73 -6.49 -7.18
CA ALA A 194 -8.77 -7.27 -6.54
C ALA A 194 -8.61 -7.32 -5.02
N TYR A 195 -9.72 -7.13 -4.32
CA TYR A 195 -9.85 -7.48 -2.91
C TYR A 195 -10.34 -8.92 -2.77
N VAL A 196 -9.61 -9.72 -2.01
CA VAL A 196 -9.88 -11.15 -1.82
C VAL A 196 -9.96 -11.46 -0.32
N ASP A 197 -11.15 -11.79 0.14
CA ASP A 197 -11.46 -11.97 1.57
C ASP A 197 -10.77 -13.19 2.21
N GLU A 198 -10.38 -14.18 1.39
CA GLU A 198 -9.68 -15.39 1.82
C GLU A 198 -8.20 -15.13 2.17
N ILE A 199 -7.62 -14.08 1.65
CA ILE A 199 -6.25 -13.67 1.95
C ILE A 199 -6.27 -12.88 3.26
N VAL A 200 -5.63 -13.40 4.31
CA VAL A 200 -5.71 -12.82 5.64
C VAL A 200 -4.36 -12.33 6.12
N VAL A 201 -4.37 -11.15 6.74
CA VAL A 201 -3.23 -10.54 7.41
C VAL A 201 -3.65 -10.08 8.80
N HIS A 202 -2.81 -10.33 9.79
CA HIS A 202 -2.98 -9.82 11.15
C HIS A 202 -2.21 -8.52 11.32
N HIS A 203 -2.82 -7.53 11.96
CA HIS A 203 -2.22 -6.23 12.22
C HIS A 203 -2.41 -5.86 13.70
N HIS A 204 -1.32 -5.72 14.43
CA HIS A 204 -1.31 -5.31 15.82
C HIS A 204 -0.67 -3.94 15.99
N PRO A 205 -1.44 -2.87 15.75
CA PRO A 205 -0.90 -1.51 15.65
C PRO A 205 -0.24 -1.06 16.94
N SER A 206 0.94 -0.45 16.82
CA SER A 206 1.62 0.21 17.92
C SER A 206 0.81 1.42 18.40
N THR A 207 0.83 1.67 19.71
CA THR A 207 0.20 2.84 20.33
C THR A 207 0.93 4.15 20.04
N ARG A 208 2.18 4.08 19.56
CA ARG A 208 3.01 5.25 19.22
C ARG A 208 2.74 5.69 17.78
N ARG A 209 1.83 6.65 17.59
CA ARG A 209 1.59 7.27 16.26
C ARG A 209 1.58 8.80 16.40
N GLU A 210 2.41 9.47 15.59
CA GLU A 210 2.32 10.93 15.41
C GLU A 210 1.11 11.29 14.52
N ASN A 211 -0.02 11.60 15.15
CA ASN A 211 -1.27 11.82 14.45
C ASN A 211 -1.29 13.10 13.61
N ARG A 212 -0.67 14.20 14.10
CA ARG A 212 -0.74 15.53 13.43
C ARG A 212 0.00 15.58 12.10
N LEU A 213 1.27 15.12 12.06
CA LEU A 213 2.05 15.08 10.84
C LEU A 213 1.37 14.16 9.80
N ARG A 214 0.93 12.97 10.22
CA ARG A 214 0.21 12.04 9.35
C ARG A 214 -1.04 12.67 8.76
N HIS A 215 -1.85 13.37 9.56
CA HIS A 215 -3.05 14.04 9.10
C HIS A 215 -2.76 15.10 8.04
N ARG A 216 -1.77 15.99 8.29
CA ARG A 216 -1.30 16.97 7.31
C ARG A 216 -0.85 16.34 6.00
N LEU A 217 -0.08 15.26 6.09
CA LEU A 217 0.40 14.53 4.90
C LEU A 217 -0.76 13.92 4.12
N LEU A 218 -1.75 13.34 4.78
CA LEU A 218 -2.94 12.80 4.13
C LEU A 218 -3.69 13.86 3.33
N LEU A 219 -3.94 15.04 3.91
CA LEU A 219 -4.58 16.16 3.23
C LEU A 219 -3.79 16.61 2.01
N ARG A 220 -2.47 16.84 2.18
CA ARG A 220 -1.57 17.23 1.09
C ARG A 220 -1.55 16.19 -0.03
N ASN A 221 -1.38 14.92 0.32
CA ASN A 221 -1.21 13.83 -0.64
C ASN A 221 -2.50 13.54 -1.41
N ALA A 222 -3.67 13.70 -0.78
CA ALA A 222 -4.95 13.62 -1.48
C ALA A 222 -5.07 14.70 -2.57
N LEU A 223 -4.63 15.93 -2.29
CA LEU A 223 -4.55 17.01 -3.28
C LEU A 223 -3.56 16.65 -4.41
N TRP A 224 -2.36 16.19 -4.05
CA TRP A 224 -1.37 15.79 -5.05
C TRP A 224 -1.86 14.64 -5.93
N CYS A 225 -2.50 13.62 -5.36
CA CYS A 225 -3.09 12.52 -6.11
C CYS A 225 -4.14 13.04 -7.11
N ALA A 226 -5.05 13.91 -6.65
CA ALA A 226 -6.07 14.51 -7.51
C ALA A 226 -5.44 15.32 -8.67
N TRP A 227 -4.49 16.20 -8.38
CA TRP A 227 -3.87 17.03 -9.40
C TRP A 227 -2.91 16.27 -10.33
N LEU A 228 -2.32 15.19 -9.86
CA LEU A 228 -1.47 14.32 -10.69
C LEU A 228 -2.26 13.48 -11.68
N ARG A 229 -3.46 12.99 -11.29
CA ARG A 229 -4.13 11.90 -12.02
C ARG A 229 -5.54 12.23 -12.50
N ARG A 230 -6.26 13.14 -11.86
CA ARG A 230 -7.65 13.44 -12.23
C ARG A 230 -7.75 14.57 -13.28
N PRO A 231 -8.84 14.66 -14.06
CA PRO A 231 -9.13 15.84 -14.88
C PRO A 231 -9.09 17.12 -14.06
N ALA A 232 -8.65 18.25 -14.64
CA ALA A 232 -8.46 19.50 -13.91
C ALA A 232 -9.72 19.98 -13.18
N ALA A 233 -10.88 19.88 -13.84
CA ALA A 233 -12.16 20.24 -13.23
C ALA A 233 -12.48 19.36 -12.00
N THR A 234 -12.18 18.06 -12.07
CA THR A 234 -12.34 17.15 -10.93
C THR A 234 -11.35 17.48 -9.81
N ALA A 235 -10.08 17.71 -10.14
CA ALA A 235 -9.07 18.09 -9.15
C ALA A 235 -9.44 19.38 -8.41
N LEU A 236 -9.95 20.38 -9.14
CA LEU A 236 -10.42 21.63 -8.55
C LEU A 236 -11.64 21.39 -7.63
N ARG A 237 -12.63 20.63 -8.09
CA ARG A 237 -13.81 20.27 -7.27
C ARG A 237 -13.39 19.58 -5.98
N LEU A 238 -12.47 18.61 -6.03
CA LEU A 238 -11.96 17.89 -4.87
C LEU A 238 -11.18 18.81 -3.93
N THR A 239 -10.41 19.77 -4.46
CA THR A 239 -9.69 20.78 -3.66
C THR A 239 -10.67 21.65 -2.89
N VAL A 240 -11.73 22.13 -3.54
CA VAL A 240 -12.76 22.95 -2.90
C VAL A 240 -13.54 22.14 -1.86
N ALA A 241 -13.90 20.89 -2.18
CA ALA A 241 -14.60 20.01 -1.25
C ALA A 241 -13.77 19.74 0.01
N MET A 242 -12.46 19.44 -0.15
CA MET A 242 -11.54 19.26 0.97
C MET A 242 -11.41 20.52 1.83
N ALA A 243 -11.22 21.69 1.21
CA ALA A 243 -11.11 22.95 1.93
C ALA A 243 -12.38 23.28 2.75
N ARG A 244 -13.55 22.89 2.25
CA ARG A 244 -14.82 23.04 2.96
C ARG A 244 -14.98 22.04 4.10
N ALA A 245 -14.68 20.76 3.86
CA ALA A 245 -14.83 19.69 4.82
C ALA A 245 -13.89 19.84 6.03
N HIS A 246 -12.68 20.38 5.80
CA HIS A 246 -11.66 20.61 6.84
C HIS A 246 -11.56 22.08 7.29
N ARG A 247 -12.62 22.87 7.07
CA ARG A 247 -12.65 24.27 7.50
C ARG A 247 -12.49 24.36 9.03
N GLY A 248 -11.46 25.10 9.47
CA GLY A 248 -11.11 25.22 10.90
C GLY A 248 -10.11 24.17 11.39
N ASP A 249 -9.74 23.22 10.56
CA ASP A 249 -8.66 22.27 10.87
C ASP A 249 -7.29 23.00 10.84
N PRO A 250 -6.50 22.98 11.92
CA PRO A 250 -5.21 23.67 11.98
C PRO A 250 -4.19 23.10 10.97
N GLU A 251 -4.36 21.87 10.51
CA GLU A 251 -3.47 21.23 9.55
C GLU A 251 -3.84 21.54 8.09
N LEU A 252 -5.01 22.10 7.82
CA LEU A 252 -5.45 22.42 6.45
C LEU A 252 -4.52 23.45 5.77
N THR A 253 -4.28 24.58 6.42
CA THR A 253 -3.43 25.65 5.84
C THR A 253 -2.01 25.18 5.55
N PRO A 254 -1.30 24.51 6.48
CA PRO A 254 0.01 23.91 6.20
C PRO A 254 -0.03 22.86 5.07
N ALA A 255 -1.10 22.06 5.00
CA ALA A 255 -1.26 21.06 3.93
C ALA A 255 -1.42 21.72 2.56
N LEU A 256 -2.25 22.76 2.45
CA LEU A 256 -2.43 23.54 1.21
C LEU A 256 -1.15 24.23 0.76
N ALA A 257 -0.43 24.87 1.69
CA ALA A 257 0.86 25.51 1.39
C ALA A 257 1.88 24.49 0.87
N SER A 258 1.98 23.34 1.54
CA SER A 258 2.85 22.25 1.11
C SER A 258 2.43 21.64 -0.24
N ALA A 259 1.12 21.54 -0.49
CA ALA A 259 0.60 21.09 -1.77
C ALA A 259 0.97 22.05 -2.92
N LEU A 260 0.83 23.35 -2.70
CA LEU A 260 1.22 24.39 -3.67
C LEU A 260 2.73 24.40 -3.94
N ALA A 261 3.56 24.20 -2.93
CA ALA A 261 5.02 24.09 -3.10
C ALA A 261 5.39 22.93 -4.03
N GLY A 262 4.57 21.89 -4.10
CA GLY A 262 4.73 20.76 -5.03
C GLY A 262 4.24 21.03 -6.47
N ALA A 263 3.60 22.17 -6.75
CA ALA A 263 2.98 22.44 -8.04
C ALA A 263 3.93 22.29 -9.26
N PRO A 264 5.18 22.77 -9.25
CA PRO A 264 6.08 22.58 -10.40
C PRO A 264 6.36 21.10 -10.71
N TRP A 265 6.47 20.28 -9.67
CA TRP A 265 6.62 18.84 -9.82
C TRP A 265 5.33 18.18 -10.35
N ILE A 266 4.17 18.58 -9.82
CA ILE A 266 2.87 18.08 -10.28
C ILE A 266 2.71 18.36 -11.78
N VAL A 267 2.95 19.58 -12.22
CA VAL A 267 2.85 19.95 -13.66
C VAL A 267 3.72 19.04 -14.54
N ARG A 268 4.95 18.74 -14.12
CA ARG A 268 5.87 17.87 -14.87
C ARG A 268 5.46 16.39 -14.85
N ARG A 269 4.80 15.93 -13.78
CA ARG A 269 4.45 14.51 -13.57
C ARG A 269 2.98 14.21 -13.80
N ARG A 270 2.19 15.22 -14.13
CA ARG A 270 0.76 15.07 -14.37
C ARG A 270 0.50 14.13 -15.54
N ARG A 271 -0.31 13.11 -15.28
CA ARG A 271 -0.83 12.18 -16.29
C ARG A 271 -2.28 11.90 -15.93
N VAL A 272 -3.19 12.47 -16.70
CA VAL A 272 -4.63 12.25 -16.45
C VAL A 272 -4.97 10.81 -16.80
N VAL A 273 -5.71 10.17 -15.90
CA VAL A 273 -6.15 8.78 -16.10
C VAL A 273 -7.14 8.64 -17.25
N PRO A 274 -7.24 7.44 -17.86
CA PRO A 274 -8.27 7.11 -18.82
C PRO A 274 -9.70 7.33 -18.26
N PRO A 275 -10.68 7.65 -19.12
CA PRO A 275 -12.06 7.97 -18.69
C PRO A 275 -12.73 6.87 -17.87
N GLU A 276 -12.42 5.60 -18.12
CA GLU A 276 -12.95 4.45 -17.37
C GLU A 276 -12.45 4.44 -15.93
N ILE A 277 -11.18 4.75 -15.69
CA ILE A 277 -10.63 4.86 -14.34
C ILE A 277 -11.23 6.05 -13.61
N GLU A 278 -11.37 7.20 -14.30
CA GLU A 278 -12.04 8.38 -13.74
C GLU A 278 -13.49 8.06 -13.33
N ARG A 279 -14.25 7.33 -14.15
CA ARG A 279 -15.61 6.89 -13.80
C ARG A 279 -15.61 6.01 -12.56
N GLY A 280 -14.70 5.03 -12.48
CA GLY A 280 -14.56 4.17 -11.30
C GLY A 280 -14.28 4.96 -10.02
N LEU A 281 -13.34 5.91 -10.07
CA LEU A 281 -13.02 6.78 -8.93
C LEU A 281 -14.23 7.63 -8.50
N ARG A 282 -14.99 8.17 -9.44
CA ARG A 282 -16.23 8.91 -9.14
C ARG A 282 -17.31 8.03 -8.50
N THR A 283 -17.45 6.80 -8.96
CA THR A 283 -18.38 5.83 -8.36
C THR A 283 -18.04 5.59 -6.90
N LEU A 284 -16.76 5.44 -6.56
CA LEU A 284 -16.30 5.29 -5.18
C LEU A 284 -16.52 6.55 -4.34
N GLU A 285 -16.34 7.76 -4.91
CA GLU A 285 -16.63 9.02 -4.24
C GLU A 285 -18.10 9.11 -3.84
N VAL A 286 -19.02 8.86 -4.79
CA VAL A 286 -20.47 8.88 -4.53
C VAL A 286 -20.88 7.85 -3.46
N GLN A 287 -20.24 6.67 -3.43
CA GLN A 287 -20.52 5.68 -2.40
C GLN A 287 -20.11 6.17 -1.00
N ARG A 288 -18.97 6.87 -0.89
CA ARG A 288 -18.50 7.43 0.39
C ARG A 288 -19.39 8.57 0.89
N GLU A 289 -19.89 9.42 0.01
CA GLU A 289 -20.77 10.54 0.35
C GLU A 289 -22.17 10.08 0.84
N ARG A 290 -22.58 8.84 0.50
CA ARG A 290 -23.88 8.27 0.91
C ARG A 290 -23.86 7.55 2.27
N ARG A 291 -22.71 7.44 2.89
CA ARG A 291 -22.51 6.83 4.21
C ARG A 291 -22.38 7.87 5.31
#